data_962575f969e7fe32f767f3209b9b97c5
#
_entry.id   962575f969e7fe32f767f3209b9b97c5
#
_cell.length_a   1.000
_cell.length_b   1.000
_cell.length_c   1.000
_cell.angle_alpha   90.00
_cell.angle_beta   90.00
_cell.angle_gamma   90.00
#
_symmetry.space_group_name_H-M   'P 1'
#
loop_
_entity.id
_entity.type
_entity.pdbx_description
1 polymer ?
#
loop_
_entity_poly.entity_id
_entity_poly.type
_entity_poly.pdbx_seq_one_letter_code
_entity_poly.pdbx_strand_id
1 'polypeptide(L)'
;MYTFKKEERLCNKKLIDKLFHDGSSFLCYPFKASWLFIDEPQQFPVQIVFSVSKKRFKRAVDRNLIKRRMREAYRLNKQQYLYEQLNSRDKKIVLSLGYIGKEIAASDFTGKKMLKLLSQLCAEIAK
;
A
#
# COMPACT_ATOMS: atom_id res chain seq x y z
N MET A 1 5.44 16.79 -1.99
CA MET A 1 6.73 16.50 -1.37
C MET A 1 6.84 15.02 -1.08
N TYR A 2 8.00 14.43 -1.26
CA TYR A 2 8.21 12.98 -1.22
C TYR A 2 8.63 12.52 0.17
N THR A 3 7.69 12.50 1.12
CA THR A 3 7.94 12.04 2.49
C THR A 3 7.04 10.85 2.82
N PHE A 4 7.44 10.07 3.82
CA PHE A 4 6.61 9.00 4.37
C PHE A 4 6.67 9.11 5.89
N LYS A 5 5.65 9.74 6.46
CA LYS A 5 5.62 10.06 7.88
C LYS A 5 5.02 8.93 8.71
N LYS A 6 5.27 8.98 10.01
CA LYS A 6 4.75 7.98 10.96
C LYS A 6 3.23 7.86 10.89
N GLU A 7 2.54 8.98 10.71
CA GLU A 7 1.07 9.04 10.68
C GLU A 7 0.49 8.41 9.40
N GLU A 8 1.32 8.16 8.39
CA GLU A 8 0.92 7.47 7.18
C GLU A 8 1.03 5.96 7.30
N ARG A 9 1.64 5.45 8.38
CA ARG A 9 1.78 4.01 8.60
C ARG A 9 0.57 3.47 9.34
N LEU A 10 0.06 2.36 8.86
CA LEU A 10 -1.05 1.67 9.52
C LEU A 10 -0.48 0.78 10.63
N CYS A 11 -0.66 1.21 11.87
CA CYS A 11 -0.17 0.50 13.05
C CYS A 11 -1.30 0.06 13.98
N ASN A 12 -2.51 0.56 13.78
CA ASN A 12 -3.66 0.25 14.65
C ASN A 12 -4.15 -1.17 14.35
N LYS A 13 -4.00 -2.05 15.34
CA LYS A 13 -4.36 -3.45 15.19
C LYS A 13 -5.84 -3.67 14.86
N LYS A 14 -6.72 -2.87 15.45
CA LYS A 14 -8.16 -2.96 15.19
C LYS A 14 -8.48 -2.62 13.72
N LEU A 15 -7.83 -1.60 13.19
CA LEU A 15 -8.02 -1.21 11.78
C LEU A 15 -7.43 -2.25 10.84
N ILE A 16 -6.30 -2.85 11.18
CA ILE A 16 -5.70 -3.93 10.39
C ILE A 16 -6.63 -5.14 10.35
N ASP A 17 -7.16 -5.55 11.49
CA ASP A 17 -8.10 -6.68 11.57
C ASP A 17 -9.37 -6.40 10.77
N LYS A 18 -9.91 -5.19 10.89
CA LYS A 18 -11.09 -4.77 10.14
C LYS A 18 -10.83 -4.78 8.64
N LEU A 19 -9.66 -4.32 8.23
CA LEU A 19 -9.24 -4.31 6.82
C LEU A 19 -9.23 -5.72 6.25
N PHE A 20 -8.63 -6.68 6.94
CA PHE A 20 -8.55 -8.05 6.45
C PHE A 20 -9.89 -8.78 6.51
N HIS A 21 -10.80 -8.36 7.39
CA HIS A 21 -12.12 -8.97 7.51
C HIS A 21 -13.12 -8.40 6.50
N ASP A 22 -13.17 -7.08 6.38
CA ASP A 22 -14.21 -6.39 5.61
C ASP A 22 -13.69 -5.68 4.34
N GLY A 23 -12.38 -5.62 4.14
CA GLY A 23 -11.80 -4.87 3.04
C GLY A 23 -11.96 -5.54 1.69
N SER A 24 -11.88 -4.72 0.64
CA SER A 24 -11.81 -5.20 -0.74
C SER A 24 -10.35 -5.47 -1.11
N SER A 25 -10.12 -6.46 -1.96
CA SER A 25 -8.76 -6.78 -2.38
C SER A 25 -8.68 -7.02 -3.88
N PHE A 26 -7.49 -6.81 -4.43
CA PHE A 26 -7.19 -7.10 -5.83
C PHE A 26 -5.73 -7.46 -5.99
N LEU A 27 -5.41 -8.09 -7.11
CA LEU A 27 -4.04 -8.48 -7.43
C LEU A 27 -3.48 -7.57 -8.52
N CYS A 28 -2.25 -7.09 -8.30
CA CYS A 28 -1.44 -6.42 -9.31
C CYS A 28 -0.03 -6.96 -9.13
N TYR A 29 0.26 -8.09 -9.77
CA TYR A 29 1.52 -8.81 -9.56
C TYR A 29 2.72 -7.85 -9.67
N PRO A 30 3.70 -7.87 -8.76
CA PRO A 30 3.92 -8.83 -7.67
C PRO A 30 3.24 -8.44 -6.35
N PHE A 31 2.21 -7.60 -6.37
CA PHE A 31 1.55 -7.10 -5.17
C PHE A 31 0.13 -7.62 -5.03
N LYS A 32 -0.30 -7.76 -3.79
CA LYS A 32 -1.70 -7.95 -3.43
C LYS A 32 -2.11 -6.75 -2.58
N ALA A 33 -3.14 -6.04 -3.01
CA ALA A 33 -3.65 -4.87 -2.30
C ALA A 33 -4.97 -5.21 -1.62
N SER A 34 -5.13 -4.73 -0.38
CA SER A 34 -6.40 -4.78 0.33
C SER A 34 -6.68 -3.38 0.88
N TRP A 35 -7.90 -2.90 0.74
CA TRP A 35 -8.24 -1.55 1.17
C TRP A 35 -9.65 -1.49 1.74
N LEU A 36 -9.89 -0.47 2.58
CA LEU A 36 -11.19 -0.26 3.22
C LEU A 36 -11.38 1.23 3.47
N PHE A 37 -12.57 1.75 3.14
CA PHE A 37 -12.94 3.10 3.54
C PHE A 37 -13.12 3.17 5.05
N ILE A 38 -12.66 4.28 5.65
CA ILE A 38 -12.86 4.52 7.07
C ILE A 38 -13.46 5.91 7.28
N ASP A 39 -14.25 6.03 8.34
CA ASP A 39 -14.88 7.28 8.74
C ASP A 39 -14.13 7.96 9.89
N GLU A 40 -13.17 7.27 10.47
CA GLU A 40 -12.40 7.77 11.61
C GLU A 40 -11.46 8.88 11.17
N PRO A 41 -11.25 9.92 11.99
CA PRO A 41 -10.31 10.98 11.66
C PRO A 41 -8.89 10.44 11.54
N GLN A 42 -8.19 10.89 10.50
CA GLN A 42 -6.76 10.61 10.35
C GLN A 42 -6.12 11.78 9.61
N GLN A 43 -4.83 11.97 9.86
CA GLN A 43 -4.08 13.10 9.34
C GLN A 43 -3.90 13.05 7.83
N PHE A 44 -3.73 11.85 7.28
CA PHE A 44 -3.51 11.65 5.84
C PHE A 44 -4.65 10.82 5.25
N PRO A 45 -4.90 10.94 3.95
CA PRO A 45 -6.01 10.19 3.31
C PRO A 45 -5.78 8.68 3.30
N VAL A 46 -4.54 8.21 3.45
CA VAL A 46 -4.21 6.79 3.46
C VAL A 46 -3.30 6.45 4.62
N GLN A 47 -3.64 5.40 5.35
CA GLN A 47 -2.69 4.72 6.24
C GLN A 47 -2.37 3.37 5.60
N ILE A 48 -1.09 3.03 5.50
CA ILE A 48 -0.62 1.86 4.76
C ILE A 48 0.30 0.98 5.59
N VAL A 49 0.19 -0.34 5.38
CA VAL A 49 1.12 -1.33 5.90
C VAL A 49 1.68 -2.16 4.74
N PHE A 50 2.97 -2.41 4.78
CA PHE A 50 3.67 -3.26 3.80
C PHE A 50 4.00 -4.59 4.45
N SER A 51 3.80 -5.69 3.72
CA SER A 51 4.09 -7.02 4.24
C SER A 51 4.79 -7.90 3.21
N VAL A 52 5.64 -8.80 3.71
CA VAL A 52 6.33 -9.80 2.89
C VAL A 52 6.29 -11.12 3.65
N SER A 53 5.88 -12.19 2.98
CA SER A 53 5.70 -13.50 3.59
C SER A 53 7.03 -14.12 4.04
N LYS A 54 7.07 -14.61 5.29
CA LYS A 54 8.21 -15.37 5.81
C LYS A 54 8.37 -16.72 5.11
N LYS A 55 7.30 -17.27 4.59
CA LYS A 55 7.34 -18.55 3.85
C LYS A 55 8.06 -18.40 2.51
N ARG A 56 7.87 -17.27 1.84
CA ARG A 56 8.48 -17.01 0.54
C ARG A 56 9.92 -16.49 0.66
N PHE A 57 10.17 -15.67 1.68
CA PHE A 57 11.48 -15.05 1.91
C PHE A 57 11.86 -15.26 3.37
N LYS A 58 12.60 -16.33 3.62
CA LYS A 58 12.95 -16.74 4.98
C LYS A 58 13.93 -15.80 5.68
N ARG A 59 14.79 -15.13 4.89
CA ARG A 59 15.79 -14.22 5.43
C ARG A 59 15.17 -12.84 5.67
N ALA A 60 15.36 -12.31 6.88
CA ALA A 60 14.88 -10.99 7.24
C ALA A 60 15.46 -9.89 6.34
N VAL A 61 16.74 -10.05 5.95
CA VAL A 61 17.44 -9.12 5.05
C VAL A 61 16.68 -8.99 3.73
N ASP A 62 16.23 -10.09 3.16
CA ASP A 62 15.50 -10.10 1.90
C ASP A 62 14.14 -9.45 2.04
N ARG A 63 13.40 -9.76 3.12
CA ARG A 63 12.11 -9.14 3.39
C ARG A 63 12.23 -7.63 3.58
N ASN A 64 13.25 -7.20 4.31
CA ASN A 64 13.47 -5.78 4.56
C ASN A 64 13.82 -5.03 3.28
N LEU A 65 14.59 -5.65 2.38
CA LEU A 65 14.93 -5.07 1.09
C LEU A 65 13.67 -4.85 0.24
N ILE A 66 12.81 -5.87 0.17
CA ILE A 66 11.55 -5.79 -0.58
C ILE A 66 10.66 -4.69 -0.01
N LYS A 67 10.49 -4.65 1.31
CA LYS A 67 9.67 -3.62 1.97
C LYS A 67 10.21 -2.22 1.70
N ARG A 68 11.55 -2.07 1.74
CA ARG A 68 12.18 -0.77 1.46
C ARG A 68 11.90 -0.30 0.05
N ARG A 69 12.00 -1.21 -0.93
CA ARG A 69 11.70 -0.88 -2.33
C ARG A 69 10.23 -0.54 -2.55
N MET A 70 9.33 -1.27 -1.91
CA MET A 70 7.89 -0.98 -1.95
C MET A 70 7.60 0.39 -1.35
N ARG A 71 8.16 0.67 -0.17
CA ARG A 71 7.97 1.94 0.52
C ARG A 71 8.50 3.11 -0.30
N GLU A 72 9.67 2.95 -0.90
CA GLU A 72 10.27 3.99 -1.73
C GLU A 72 9.42 4.29 -2.96
N ALA A 73 8.96 3.26 -3.66
CA ALA A 73 8.08 3.42 -4.83
C ALA A 73 6.76 4.09 -4.45
N TYR A 74 6.19 3.72 -3.31
CA TYR A 74 4.96 4.34 -2.80
C TYR A 74 5.20 5.80 -2.43
N ARG A 75 6.27 6.08 -1.69
CA ARG A 75 6.62 7.43 -1.25
C ARG A 75 6.73 8.42 -2.41
N LEU A 76 7.33 7.97 -3.51
CA LEU A 76 7.56 8.83 -4.68
C LEU A 76 6.28 9.10 -5.48
N ASN A 77 5.29 8.24 -5.40
CA ASN A 77 4.13 8.28 -6.30
C ASN A 77 2.79 8.54 -5.61
N LYS A 78 2.71 8.40 -4.30
CA LYS A 78 1.44 8.45 -3.57
C LYS A 78 0.70 9.78 -3.74
N GLN A 79 1.41 10.91 -3.71
CA GLN A 79 0.79 12.23 -3.76
C GLN A 79 0.05 12.43 -5.07
N GLN A 80 0.71 12.19 -6.18
CA GLN A 80 0.17 12.43 -7.51
C GLN A 80 -0.90 11.40 -7.91
N TYR A 81 -0.66 10.12 -7.58
CA TYR A 81 -1.48 9.02 -8.11
C TYR A 81 -2.52 8.50 -7.11
N LEU A 82 -2.49 8.93 -5.86
CA LEU A 82 -3.42 8.44 -4.85
C LEU A 82 -4.01 9.55 -3.99
N TYR A 83 -3.20 10.35 -3.31
CA TYR A 83 -3.66 11.34 -2.34
C TYR A 83 -4.55 12.40 -2.99
N GLU A 84 -4.16 12.92 -4.15
CA GLU A 84 -4.95 13.91 -4.86
C GLU A 84 -6.33 13.40 -5.23
N GLN A 85 -6.42 12.14 -5.64
CA GLN A 85 -7.68 11.51 -5.97
C GLN A 85 -8.59 11.36 -4.76
N LEU A 86 -8.04 10.94 -3.63
CA LEU A 86 -8.80 10.77 -2.39
C LEU A 86 -9.23 12.10 -1.80
N ASN A 87 -8.36 13.10 -1.81
CA ASN A 87 -8.66 14.42 -1.28
C ASN A 87 -9.78 15.09 -2.08
N SER A 88 -9.78 14.93 -3.40
CA SER A 88 -10.85 15.50 -4.25
C SER A 88 -12.20 14.88 -3.96
N ARG A 89 -12.26 13.68 -3.41
CA ARG A 89 -13.49 12.96 -3.05
C ARG A 89 -13.80 13.01 -1.56
N ASP A 90 -12.94 13.64 -0.78
CA ASP A 90 -13.04 13.68 0.69
C ASP A 90 -13.17 12.28 1.30
N LYS A 91 -12.34 11.36 0.82
CA LYS A 91 -12.33 9.96 1.27
C LYS A 91 -11.02 9.62 1.95
N LYS A 92 -11.10 8.71 2.93
CA LYS A 92 -9.95 8.18 3.64
C LYS A 92 -10.01 6.67 3.66
N ILE A 93 -8.84 6.03 3.51
CA ILE A 93 -8.76 4.57 3.46
C ILE A 93 -7.62 4.05 4.32
N VAL A 94 -7.71 2.79 4.70
CA VAL A 94 -6.58 1.99 5.17
C VAL A 94 -6.22 1.01 4.06
N LEU A 95 -4.93 0.75 3.89
CA LEU A 95 -4.41 -0.02 2.76
C LEU A 95 -3.34 -0.99 3.24
N SER A 96 -3.40 -2.23 2.74
CA SER A 96 -2.35 -3.23 2.96
C SER A 96 -1.78 -3.64 1.61
N LEU A 97 -0.46 -3.54 1.46
CA LEU A 97 0.25 -4.02 0.28
C LEU A 97 1.14 -5.20 0.67
N GLY A 98 0.78 -6.37 0.17
CA GLY A 98 1.56 -7.58 0.36
C GLY A 98 2.36 -7.90 -0.90
N TYR A 99 3.60 -8.36 -0.72
CA TYR A 99 4.44 -8.82 -1.82
C TYR A 99 4.25 -10.32 -2.02
N ILE A 100 3.81 -10.71 -3.21
CA ILE A 100 3.51 -12.11 -3.54
C ILE A 100 4.43 -12.66 -4.63
N GLY A 101 5.40 -11.86 -5.09
CA GLY A 101 6.38 -12.31 -6.08
C GLY A 101 7.27 -13.41 -5.54
N LYS A 102 7.78 -14.26 -6.44
CA LYS A 102 8.67 -15.36 -6.07
C LYS A 102 10.12 -14.92 -5.93
N GLU A 103 10.49 -13.83 -6.57
CA GLU A 103 11.84 -13.31 -6.58
C GLU A 103 11.87 -11.88 -6.07
N ILE A 104 13.05 -11.40 -5.67
CA ILE A 104 13.23 -10.02 -5.24
C ILE A 104 13.24 -9.13 -6.49
N ALA A 105 12.22 -8.29 -6.63
CA ALA A 105 12.09 -7.39 -7.76
C ALA A 105 13.08 -6.22 -7.68
N ALA A 106 13.62 -5.81 -8.82
CA ALA A 106 14.45 -4.62 -8.92
C ALA A 106 13.61 -3.36 -8.62
N SER A 107 14.29 -2.29 -8.21
CA SER A 107 13.64 -1.02 -7.86
C SER A 107 12.83 -0.45 -9.03
N ASP A 108 13.36 -0.50 -10.25
CA ASP A 108 12.67 -0.01 -11.44
C ASP A 108 11.37 -0.76 -11.71
N PHE A 109 11.42 -2.08 -11.61
CA PHE A 109 10.24 -2.93 -11.79
C PHE A 109 9.21 -2.65 -10.69
N THR A 110 9.67 -2.54 -9.44
CA THR A 110 8.81 -2.21 -8.30
C THR A 110 8.11 -0.88 -8.51
N GLY A 111 8.83 0.13 -8.99
CA GLY A 111 8.27 1.45 -9.28
C GLY A 111 7.19 1.41 -10.34
N LYS A 112 7.45 0.73 -11.46
CA LYS A 112 6.46 0.59 -12.55
C LYS A 112 5.19 -0.10 -12.09
N LYS A 113 5.34 -1.18 -11.34
CA LYS A 113 4.20 -1.94 -10.83
C LYS A 113 3.44 -1.16 -9.76
N MET A 114 4.13 -0.35 -8.97
CA MET A 114 3.48 0.51 -7.98
C MET A 114 2.59 1.55 -8.67
N LEU A 115 3.04 2.17 -9.75
CA LEU A 115 2.22 3.10 -10.51
C LEU A 115 0.95 2.44 -11.03
N LYS A 116 1.10 1.25 -11.60
CA LYS A 116 -0.04 0.48 -12.10
C LYS A 116 -1.02 0.13 -10.97
N LEU A 117 -0.49 -0.28 -9.81
CA LEU A 117 -1.28 -0.61 -8.64
C LEU A 117 -2.07 0.60 -8.14
N LEU A 118 -1.42 1.76 -8.01
CA LEU A 118 -2.10 2.97 -7.53
C LEU A 118 -3.18 3.43 -8.49
N SER A 119 -2.95 3.32 -9.80
CA SER A 119 -3.97 3.63 -10.81
C SER A 119 -5.16 2.69 -10.70
N GLN A 120 -4.91 1.39 -10.51
CA GLN A 120 -5.97 0.40 -10.33
C GLN A 120 -6.74 0.63 -9.03
N LEU A 121 -6.04 0.99 -7.96
CA LEU A 121 -6.66 1.30 -6.68
C LEU A 121 -7.62 2.48 -6.80
N CYS A 122 -7.22 3.54 -7.49
CA CYS A 122 -8.09 4.68 -7.74
C CYS A 122 -9.34 4.30 -8.54
N ALA A 123 -9.20 3.42 -9.52
CA ALA A 123 -10.33 2.90 -10.29
C ALA A 123 -11.28 2.10 -9.41
N GLU A 124 -10.76 1.28 -8.50
CA GLU A 124 -11.57 0.51 -7.55
C GLU A 124 -12.31 1.42 -6.58
N ILE A 125 -11.65 2.45 -6.06
CA ILE A 125 -12.25 3.41 -5.13
C ILE A 125 -13.39 4.20 -5.81
N ALA A 126 -13.25 4.45 -7.11
CA ALA A 126 -14.21 5.25 -7.87
C ALA A 126 -15.52 4.52 -8.21
N LYS A 127 -15.55 3.22 -8.06
CA LYS A 127 -16.75 2.42 -8.36
C LYS A 127 -17.90 2.67 -7.39
#